data_83d18f1b7eb9a5b84c2bca16c9f361e1
#
_entry.id   83d18f1b7eb9a5b84c2bca16c9f361e1
#
_cell.length_a   1.000
_cell.length_b   1.000
_cell.length_c   1.000
_cell.angle_alpha   90.00
_cell.angle_beta   90.00
_cell.angle_gamma   90.00
#
_symmetry.space_group_name_H-M   'P 1'
#
loop_
_entity.id
_entity.type
_entity.pdbx_description
1 polymer ?
#
loop_
_entity_poly.entity_id
_entity_poly.type
_entity_poly.pdbx_seq_one_letter_code
_entity_poly.pdbx_strand_id
1 'polypeptide(L)'
;MASAEEKVKQIIVEQLGVDESEVTPTAHFVDDLGADSLDIVELVMAFEEAFEIEIPDEDAEKMQTVKDAVEYVQAHVKPSK
;
A
#
# COMPACT_ATOMS: atom_id res chain seq x y z
N MET A 1 11.22 -15.65 0.78
CA MET A 1 10.82 -14.57 -0.11
C MET A 1 9.72 -13.76 0.52
N ALA A 2 9.75 -12.47 0.31
CA ALA A 2 8.73 -11.60 0.88
C ALA A 2 7.42 -11.78 0.13
N SER A 3 6.33 -11.91 0.85
CA SER A 3 5.00 -11.94 0.25
C SER A 3 4.61 -10.54 -0.19
N ALA A 4 3.53 -10.43 -0.98
CA ALA A 4 3.01 -9.13 -1.37
C ALA A 4 2.62 -8.32 -0.13
N GLU A 5 2.06 -8.99 0.85
CA GLU A 5 1.67 -8.34 2.09
C GLU A 5 2.87 -7.73 2.81
N GLU A 6 3.96 -8.45 2.88
CA GLU A 6 5.16 -7.94 3.53
C GLU A 6 5.76 -6.77 2.78
N LYS A 7 5.76 -6.85 1.46
CA LYS A 7 6.25 -5.77 0.63
C LYS A 7 5.41 -4.51 0.81
N VAL A 8 4.09 -4.66 0.83
CA VAL A 8 3.20 -3.55 1.06
C VAL A 8 3.49 -2.89 2.40
N LYS A 9 3.67 -3.70 3.44
CA LYS A 9 3.98 -3.18 4.77
C LYS A 9 5.28 -2.39 4.78
N GLN A 10 6.32 -2.92 4.14
CA GLN A 10 7.61 -2.25 4.08
C GLN A 10 7.50 -0.91 3.39
N ILE A 11 6.76 -0.87 2.29
CA ILE A 11 6.59 0.36 1.53
C ILE A 11 5.88 1.41 2.39
N ILE A 12 4.85 0.99 3.11
CA ILE A 12 4.10 1.89 3.98
C ILE A 12 5.00 2.45 5.08
N VAL A 13 5.78 1.59 5.70
CA VAL A 13 6.71 2.01 6.74
C VAL A 13 7.67 3.06 6.22
N GLU A 14 8.22 2.83 5.04
CA GLU A 14 9.20 3.75 4.45
C GLU A 14 8.57 5.06 4.01
N GLN A 15 7.40 5.00 3.41
CA GLN A 15 6.76 6.20 2.88
C GLN A 15 6.15 7.07 3.97
N LEU A 16 5.56 6.46 4.97
CA LEU A 16 4.88 7.21 6.02
C LEU A 16 5.71 7.40 7.28
N GLY A 17 6.82 6.69 7.40
CA GLY A 17 7.67 6.81 8.58
C GLY A 17 7.03 6.29 9.85
N VAL A 18 6.21 5.25 9.74
CA VAL A 18 5.54 4.65 10.90
C VAL A 18 6.20 3.34 11.26
N ASP A 19 5.93 2.84 12.48
CA ASP A 19 6.44 1.55 12.91
C ASP A 19 5.70 0.43 12.21
N GLU A 20 6.41 -0.65 11.97
CA GLU A 20 5.81 -1.85 11.38
C GLU A 20 4.63 -2.34 12.20
N SER A 21 4.72 -2.22 13.52
CA SER A 21 3.64 -2.67 14.40
C SER A 21 2.35 -1.87 14.22
N GLU A 22 2.44 -0.67 13.67
CA GLU A 22 1.26 0.15 13.41
C GLU A 22 0.57 -0.22 12.10
N VAL A 23 1.27 -0.93 11.24
CA VAL A 23 0.75 -1.29 9.92
C VAL A 23 -0.01 -2.60 10.02
N THR A 24 -1.23 -2.52 10.53
CA THR A 24 -2.09 -3.70 10.67
C THR A 24 -3.08 -3.73 9.51
N PRO A 25 -3.68 -4.89 9.21
CA PRO A 25 -4.61 -4.97 8.08
C PRO A 25 -5.78 -4.01 8.16
N THR A 26 -6.23 -3.70 9.37
CA THR A 26 -7.37 -2.81 9.56
C THR A 26 -6.99 -1.36 9.69
N ALA A 27 -5.70 -1.03 9.68
CA ALA A 27 -5.25 0.35 9.82
C ALA A 27 -5.66 1.18 8.60
N HIS A 28 -6.26 2.33 8.84
CA HIS A 28 -6.58 3.28 7.79
C HIS A 28 -5.39 4.18 7.55
N PHE A 29 -5.06 4.43 6.29
CA PHE A 29 -3.91 5.26 5.97
C PHE A 29 -4.02 6.66 6.56
N VAL A 30 -5.20 7.27 6.44
CA VAL A 30 -5.41 8.62 6.92
C VAL A 30 -5.67 8.64 8.42
N ASP A 31 -6.63 7.85 8.88
CA ASP A 31 -7.09 7.92 10.26
C ASP A 31 -6.10 7.33 11.25
N ASP A 32 -5.48 6.22 10.88
CA ASP A 32 -4.61 5.49 11.81
C ASP A 32 -3.14 5.79 11.58
N LEU A 33 -2.73 5.98 10.34
CA LEU A 33 -1.33 6.17 10.01
C LEU A 33 -0.98 7.64 9.72
N GLY A 34 -1.98 8.50 9.72
CA GLY A 34 -1.75 9.93 9.60
C GLY A 34 -1.33 10.40 8.21
N ALA A 35 -1.65 9.64 7.17
CA ALA A 35 -1.30 10.02 5.82
C ALA A 35 -2.20 11.13 5.31
N ASP A 36 -1.63 12.10 4.63
CA ASP A 36 -2.43 13.11 3.94
C ASP A 36 -2.55 12.74 2.46
N SER A 37 -3.18 13.59 1.66
CA SER A 37 -3.42 13.26 0.26
C SER A 37 -2.13 13.12 -0.54
N LEU A 38 -1.13 13.92 -0.21
CA LEU A 38 0.16 13.81 -0.87
C LEU A 38 0.85 12.49 -0.52
N ASP A 39 0.77 12.10 0.74
CA ASP A 39 1.33 10.82 1.18
C ASP A 39 0.66 9.66 0.44
N ILE A 40 -0.65 9.72 0.26
CA ILE A 40 -1.38 8.69 -0.45
C ILE A 40 -0.91 8.60 -1.90
N VAL A 41 -0.73 9.74 -2.56
CA VAL A 41 -0.24 9.75 -3.94
C VAL A 41 1.14 9.10 -4.04
N GLU A 42 2.03 9.46 -3.13
CA GLU A 42 3.37 8.89 -3.12
C GLU A 42 3.35 7.40 -2.83
N LEU A 43 2.47 6.99 -1.94
CA LEU A 43 2.33 5.59 -1.59
C LEU A 43 1.85 4.77 -2.78
N VAL A 44 0.86 5.29 -3.49
CA VAL A 44 0.34 4.63 -4.69
C VAL A 44 1.44 4.50 -5.74
N MET A 45 2.20 5.56 -5.95
CA MET A 45 3.30 5.50 -6.91
C MET A 45 4.36 4.48 -6.52
N ALA A 46 4.65 4.39 -5.23
CA ALA A 46 5.61 3.41 -4.76
C ALA A 46 5.13 1.98 -4.99
N PHE A 47 3.83 1.74 -4.78
CA PHE A 47 3.25 0.42 -5.07
C PHE A 47 3.33 0.11 -6.56
N GLU A 48 3.03 1.09 -7.40
CA GLU A 48 3.08 0.89 -8.84
C GLU A 48 4.47 0.48 -9.30
N GLU A 49 5.48 1.13 -8.75
CA GLU A 49 6.86 0.82 -9.11
C GLU A 49 7.31 -0.53 -8.56
N ALA A 50 6.96 -0.80 -7.30
CA ALA A 50 7.44 -2.01 -6.65
C ALA A 50 6.83 -3.26 -7.23
N PHE A 51 5.58 -3.20 -7.65
CA PHE A 51 4.86 -4.36 -8.15
C PHE A 51 4.65 -4.33 -9.67
N GLU A 52 5.10 -3.27 -10.31
CA GLU A 52 4.98 -3.10 -11.77
C GLU A 52 3.53 -3.20 -12.24
N ILE A 53 2.65 -2.49 -11.54
CA ILE A 53 1.23 -2.44 -11.87
C ILE A 53 0.81 -0.99 -12.03
N GLU A 54 -0.36 -0.79 -12.60
CA GLU A 54 -0.96 0.53 -12.70
C GLU A 54 -2.13 0.62 -11.73
N ILE A 55 -2.19 1.69 -10.98
CA ILE A 55 -3.28 1.92 -10.04
C ILE A 55 -3.97 3.21 -10.46
N PRO A 56 -5.12 3.12 -11.14
CA PRO A 56 -5.86 4.33 -11.52
C PRO A 56 -6.33 5.10 -10.29
N ASP A 57 -6.55 6.39 -10.45
CA ASP A 57 -7.00 7.24 -9.34
C ASP A 57 -8.28 6.72 -8.69
N GLU A 58 -9.21 6.23 -9.49
CA GLU A 58 -10.45 5.66 -8.97
C GLU A 58 -10.19 4.53 -8.01
N ASP A 59 -9.24 3.66 -8.35
CA ASP A 59 -8.92 2.51 -7.52
C ASP A 59 -8.13 2.94 -6.29
N ALA A 60 -7.25 3.93 -6.46
CA ALA A 60 -6.49 4.44 -5.34
C ALA A 60 -7.40 5.01 -4.26
N GLU A 61 -8.48 5.65 -4.67
CA GLU A 61 -9.45 6.22 -3.72
C GLU A 61 -10.13 5.16 -2.87
N LYS A 62 -10.23 3.95 -3.39
CA LYS A 62 -10.85 2.84 -2.67
C LYS A 62 -9.90 2.15 -1.72
N MET A 63 -8.61 2.42 -1.83
CA MET A 63 -7.60 1.80 -0.99
C MET A 63 -7.42 2.63 0.27
N GLN A 64 -8.29 2.43 1.24
CA GLN A 64 -8.29 3.22 2.46
C GLN A 64 -7.59 2.53 3.61
N THR A 65 -7.52 1.21 3.60
CA THR A 65 -6.85 0.45 4.65
C THR A 65 -5.68 -0.34 4.07
N VAL A 66 -4.81 -0.80 4.95
CA VAL A 66 -3.70 -1.65 4.56
C VAL A 66 -4.21 -2.90 3.86
N LYS A 67 -5.27 -3.49 4.38
CA LYS A 67 -5.86 -4.68 3.78
C LYS A 67 -6.33 -4.42 2.34
N ASP A 68 -6.96 -3.27 2.13
CA ASP A 68 -7.42 -2.91 0.78
C ASP A 68 -6.25 -2.85 -0.19
N ALA A 69 -5.13 -2.26 0.24
CA ALA A 69 -3.94 -2.16 -0.61
C ALA A 69 -3.35 -3.54 -0.90
N VAL A 70 -3.27 -4.39 0.12
CA VAL A 70 -2.74 -5.74 -0.05
C VAL A 70 -3.60 -6.52 -1.03
N GLU A 71 -4.90 -6.46 -0.87
CA GLU A 71 -5.82 -7.20 -1.74
C GLU A 71 -5.73 -6.69 -3.18
N TYR A 72 -5.63 -5.39 -3.34
CA TYR A 72 -5.52 -4.81 -4.69
C TYR A 72 -4.25 -5.29 -5.37
N VAL A 73 -3.14 -5.20 -4.66
CA VAL A 73 -1.85 -5.62 -5.20
C VAL A 73 -1.88 -7.10 -5.55
N GLN A 74 -2.40 -7.93 -4.67
CA GLN A 74 -2.45 -9.37 -4.92
C GLN A 74 -3.29 -9.71 -6.13
N ALA A 75 -4.34 -8.94 -6.37
CA ALA A 75 -5.22 -9.19 -7.51
C ALA A 75 -4.61 -8.75 -8.84
N HIS A 76 -3.68 -7.78 -8.81
CA HIS A 76 -3.17 -7.17 -10.03
C HIS A 76 -1.71 -7.48 -10.32
N VAL A 77 -0.95 -7.91 -9.33
CA VAL A 77 0.47 -8.20 -9.54
C VAL A 77 0.59 -9.45 -10.41
N LYS A 78 1.54 -9.42 -11.34
CA LYS A 78 1.77 -10.57 -12.20
C LYS A 78 2.47 -11.67 -11.41
N PRO A 79 2.07 -12.92 -11.62
CA PRO A 79 2.74 -14.00 -10.91
C PRO A 79 4.21 -14.05 -11.26
N SER A 80 5.03 -14.24 -10.26
CA SER A 80 6.45 -14.44 -10.49
C SER A 80 6.73 -15.80 -11.00
N LYS A 81 7.74 -15.91 -11.76
CA LYS A 81 8.13 -17.18 -12.29
C LYS A 81 9.23 -17.80 -11.49
#